data_cf33b107423763de56fc1690be27736b
#
_entry.id   cf33b107423763de56fc1690be27736b
#
_cell.length_a   1.000
_cell.length_b   1.000
_cell.length_c   1.000
_cell.angle_alpha   90.00
_cell.angle_beta   90.00
_cell.angle_gamma   90.00
#
_symmetry.space_group_name_H-M   'P 1'
#
loop_
_entity.id
_entity.type
_entity.pdbx_description
1 polymer ?
#
loop_
_entity_poly.entity_id
_entity_poly.type
_entity_poly.pdbx_seq_one_letter_code
_entity_poly.pdbx_strand_id
1 'polypeptide(L)'
;MILLKHTGSKPVAVSKDGQPLEFQFQNQAVSAACFLLAEKFPDESLIWFHEDVEHNLNLEFIQNLSSKLEMLSYAAKQPLAIAEVMGFVDQSVFFRIQPDVKYPTWLMSSAVGSVSCKALLHFKKDIPAYPNFDLFLCVLAKTGMLKGLRVYSEPRLIRNSAENAVSFTKNLNTTYTIIAALMGAKWLLLFELQRLLYQKKQNILRLLKSFQIRRINSAAIPELTIDTSELDEVKNELNFDVVIPTLGRKQALKQTLDDLSSQILVPQCVILIEQNPEVNAVSELDYLE
;
A
#
# COMPACT_ATOMS: atom_id res chain seq x y z
N MET A 1 -20.91 4.56 -1.15
CA MET A 1 -19.96 3.46 -0.87
C MET A 1 -20.41 2.19 -1.57
N ILE A 2 -19.48 1.46 -2.19
CA ILE A 2 -19.75 0.22 -2.94
C ILE A 2 -19.09 -0.95 -2.22
N LEU A 3 -19.85 -2.01 -1.96
CA LEU A 3 -19.38 -3.25 -1.38
C LEU A 3 -19.34 -4.32 -2.46
N LEU A 4 -18.16 -4.91 -2.71
CA LEU A 4 -17.91 -5.98 -3.66
C LEU A 4 -17.57 -7.28 -2.94
N LYS A 5 -18.49 -8.24 -2.96
CA LYS A 5 -18.28 -9.59 -2.44
C LYS A 5 -17.66 -10.49 -3.51
N HIS A 6 -16.68 -11.31 -3.13
CA HIS A 6 -15.99 -12.22 -4.04
C HIS A 6 -15.55 -13.53 -3.39
N THR A 7 -15.21 -14.53 -4.21
CA THR A 7 -14.65 -15.84 -3.81
C THR A 7 -13.11 -15.91 -3.97
N GLY A 8 -12.42 -14.78 -4.10
CA GLY A 8 -11.00 -14.71 -4.45
C GLY A 8 -10.74 -14.71 -5.96
N SER A 9 -11.43 -15.50 -6.74
CA SER A 9 -11.28 -15.58 -8.21
C SER A 9 -12.35 -14.83 -8.99
N LYS A 10 -13.57 -14.74 -8.46
CA LYS A 10 -14.76 -14.18 -9.14
C LYS A 10 -15.54 -13.25 -8.22
N PRO A 11 -16.11 -12.16 -8.76
CA PRO A 11 -17.09 -11.36 -8.06
C PRO A 11 -18.39 -12.16 -7.90
N VAL A 12 -19.06 -12.00 -6.75
CA VAL A 12 -20.30 -12.72 -6.41
C VAL A 12 -21.49 -11.77 -6.34
N ALA A 13 -21.33 -10.68 -5.61
CA ALA A 13 -22.39 -9.71 -5.39
C ALA A 13 -21.82 -8.29 -5.21
N VAL A 14 -22.65 -7.31 -5.52
CA VAL A 14 -22.36 -5.89 -5.30
C VAL A 14 -23.55 -5.27 -4.60
N SER A 15 -23.25 -4.39 -3.66
CA SER A 15 -24.25 -3.49 -3.07
C SER A 15 -23.74 -2.06 -3.01
N LYS A 16 -24.64 -1.10 -3.09
CA LYS A 16 -24.36 0.32 -2.88
C LYS A 16 -25.21 0.83 -1.73
N ASP A 17 -24.56 1.41 -0.73
CA ASP A 17 -25.22 1.98 0.46
C ASP A 17 -26.24 1.02 1.12
N GLY A 18 -25.85 -0.28 1.18
CA GLY A 18 -26.65 -1.35 1.74
C GLY A 18 -27.73 -1.93 0.82
N GLN A 19 -27.93 -1.38 -0.38
CA GLN A 19 -28.91 -1.89 -1.34
C GLN A 19 -28.21 -2.78 -2.39
N PRO A 20 -28.71 -4.00 -2.67
CA PRO A 20 -28.17 -4.85 -3.72
C PRO A 20 -28.20 -4.15 -5.07
N LEU A 21 -27.11 -4.23 -5.83
CA LEU A 21 -27.04 -3.78 -7.19
C LEU A 21 -27.07 -4.96 -8.16
N GLU A 22 -27.98 -4.93 -9.11
CA GLU A 22 -27.91 -5.84 -10.25
C GLU A 22 -26.72 -5.46 -11.13
N PHE A 23 -25.67 -6.28 -11.07
CA PHE A 23 -24.48 -6.11 -11.87
C PHE A 23 -24.09 -7.43 -12.53
N GLN A 24 -24.09 -7.46 -13.86
CA GLN A 24 -23.72 -8.68 -14.60
C GLN A 24 -22.19 -8.78 -14.72
N PHE A 25 -21.59 -9.59 -13.91
CA PHE A 25 -20.18 -9.95 -14.03
C PHE A 25 -19.99 -11.07 -15.07
N GLN A 26 -19.78 -10.71 -16.31
CA GLN A 26 -19.57 -11.66 -17.42
C GLN A 26 -18.29 -12.50 -17.22
N ASN A 27 -18.28 -13.43 -16.25
CA ASN A 27 -17.18 -14.33 -15.95
C ASN A 27 -15.80 -13.63 -15.78
N GLN A 28 -15.80 -12.40 -15.27
CA GLN A 28 -14.61 -11.54 -15.16
C GLN A 28 -13.85 -11.79 -13.86
N ALA A 29 -12.55 -11.47 -13.88
CA ALA A 29 -11.75 -11.43 -12.68
C ALA A 29 -12.22 -10.30 -11.72
N VAL A 30 -12.00 -10.45 -10.41
CA VAL A 30 -12.37 -9.45 -9.40
C VAL A 30 -11.72 -8.08 -9.68
N SER A 31 -10.47 -8.06 -10.13
CA SER A 31 -9.75 -6.84 -10.52
C SER A 31 -10.42 -6.09 -11.67
N ALA A 32 -10.95 -6.80 -12.66
CA ALA A 32 -11.70 -6.21 -13.76
C ALA A 32 -13.04 -5.64 -13.28
N ALA A 33 -13.72 -6.35 -12.37
CA ALA A 33 -14.94 -5.87 -11.74
C ALA A 33 -14.69 -4.58 -10.93
N CYS A 34 -13.55 -4.47 -10.23
CA CYS A 34 -13.17 -3.26 -9.52
C CYS A 34 -13.08 -2.05 -10.46
N PHE A 35 -12.45 -2.20 -11.63
CA PHE A 35 -12.36 -1.12 -12.60
C PHE A 35 -13.72 -0.73 -13.20
N LEU A 36 -14.57 -1.71 -13.51
CA LEU A 36 -15.92 -1.44 -14.03
C LEU A 36 -16.80 -0.72 -13.01
N LEU A 37 -16.73 -1.11 -11.73
CA LEU A 37 -17.44 -0.44 -10.66
C LEU A 37 -16.91 0.99 -10.46
N ALA A 38 -15.59 1.18 -10.54
CA ALA A 38 -14.99 2.50 -10.44
C ALA A 38 -15.43 3.43 -11.60
N GLU A 39 -15.54 2.92 -12.83
CA GLU A 39 -16.07 3.70 -13.97
C GLU A 39 -17.53 4.09 -13.79
N LYS A 40 -18.35 3.19 -13.24
CA LYS A 40 -19.76 3.47 -13.02
C LYS A 40 -19.99 4.42 -11.84
N PHE A 41 -19.10 4.42 -10.85
CA PHE A 41 -19.23 5.18 -9.60
C PHE A 41 -17.90 5.85 -9.21
N PRO A 42 -17.41 6.83 -9.99
CA PRO A 42 -16.06 7.37 -9.83
C PRO A 42 -15.82 8.09 -8.49
N ASP A 43 -16.84 8.68 -7.88
CA ASP A 43 -16.73 9.46 -6.66
C ASP A 43 -16.90 8.61 -5.38
N GLU A 44 -17.14 7.32 -5.54
CA GLU A 44 -17.38 6.40 -4.43
C GLU A 44 -16.09 5.75 -3.93
N SER A 45 -16.17 5.17 -2.73
CA SER A 45 -15.17 4.23 -2.22
C SER A 45 -15.61 2.79 -2.52
N LEU A 46 -14.70 2.00 -3.06
CA LEU A 46 -14.88 0.57 -3.31
C LEU A 46 -14.31 -0.22 -2.14
N ILE A 47 -15.15 -1.03 -1.53
CA ILE A 47 -14.80 -1.98 -0.47
C ILE A 47 -14.89 -3.38 -1.07
N TRP A 48 -13.83 -4.15 -1.04
CA TRP A 48 -13.87 -5.57 -1.38
C TRP A 48 -13.79 -6.44 -0.14
N PHE A 49 -14.43 -7.60 -0.19
CA PHE A 49 -14.31 -8.61 0.86
C PHE A 49 -14.55 -10.01 0.32
N HIS A 50 -13.81 -10.97 0.86
CA HIS A 50 -14.03 -12.39 0.61
C HIS A 50 -15.29 -12.86 1.33
N GLU A 51 -16.06 -13.77 0.72
CA GLU A 51 -17.31 -14.27 1.30
C GLU A 51 -17.13 -14.85 2.72
N ASP A 52 -15.98 -15.48 3.01
CA ASP A 52 -15.68 -16.07 4.31
C ASP A 52 -15.58 -15.05 5.45
N VAL A 53 -15.29 -13.78 5.15
CA VAL A 53 -15.14 -12.72 6.17
C VAL A 53 -16.39 -11.84 6.31
N GLU A 54 -17.42 -12.08 5.52
CA GLU A 54 -18.63 -11.25 5.49
C GLU A 54 -19.26 -11.03 6.87
N HIS A 55 -19.38 -12.11 7.66
CA HIS A 55 -19.99 -12.07 8.99
C HIS A 55 -19.16 -11.29 10.01
N ASN A 56 -17.90 -11.02 9.72
CA ASN A 56 -16.96 -10.35 10.61
C ASN A 56 -16.57 -8.93 10.17
N LEU A 57 -17.19 -8.42 9.12
CA LEU A 57 -16.95 -7.05 8.66
C LEU A 57 -17.30 -6.03 9.74
N ASN A 58 -16.44 -5.05 9.94
CA ASN A 58 -16.72 -3.91 10.79
C ASN A 58 -17.36 -2.79 9.95
N LEU A 59 -18.66 -2.95 9.68
CA LEU A 59 -19.38 -2.03 8.81
C LEU A 59 -19.42 -0.60 9.37
N GLU A 60 -19.46 -0.44 10.70
CA GLU A 60 -19.42 0.87 11.34
C GLU A 60 -18.11 1.61 11.05
N PHE A 61 -16.97 0.94 11.20
CA PHE A 61 -15.67 1.51 10.83
C PHE A 61 -15.56 1.80 9.33
N ILE A 62 -16.01 0.86 8.49
CA ILE A 62 -15.96 0.97 7.03
C ILE A 62 -16.79 2.15 6.52
N GLN A 63 -17.97 2.40 7.09
CA GLN A 63 -18.86 3.52 6.73
C GLN A 63 -18.24 4.88 7.05
N ASN A 64 -17.37 4.95 8.06
CA ASN A 64 -16.69 6.17 8.49
C ASN A 64 -15.34 6.41 7.76
N LEU A 65 -14.98 5.58 6.76
CA LEU A 65 -13.79 5.80 5.95
C LEU A 65 -14.00 7.00 5.02
N SER A 66 -13.32 8.08 5.28
CA SER A 66 -13.44 9.35 4.51
C SER A 66 -12.28 9.61 3.56
N SER A 67 -11.10 8.99 3.78
CA SER A 67 -9.89 9.31 3.02
C SER A 67 -9.93 8.79 1.58
N LYS A 68 -9.89 9.71 0.62
CA LYS A 68 -9.83 9.40 -0.83
C LYS A 68 -8.45 8.94 -1.31
N LEU A 69 -7.40 9.14 -0.49
CA LEU A 69 -6.00 8.83 -0.82
C LEU A 69 -5.47 7.62 -0.06
N GLU A 70 -6.29 6.93 0.70
CA GLU A 70 -5.88 5.73 1.39
C GLU A 70 -6.36 4.47 0.65
N MET A 71 -5.49 3.49 0.61
CA MET A 71 -5.82 2.11 0.27
C MET A 71 -5.55 1.26 1.51
N LEU A 72 -6.58 0.61 1.99
CA LEU A 72 -6.54 -0.19 3.20
C LEU A 72 -6.80 -1.65 2.87
N SER A 73 -6.12 -2.57 3.53
CA SER A 73 -6.53 -3.97 3.52
C SER A 73 -6.13 -4.66 4.81
N TYR A 74 -6.74 -5.81 5.08
CA TYR A 74 -6.35 -6.63 6.22
C TYR A 74 -6.51 -8.12 5.93
N ALA A 75 -5.58 -8.91 6.49
CA ALA A 75 -5.70 -10.35 6.62
C ALA A 75 -5.05 -10.78 7.93
N ALA A 76 -5.77 -11.53 8.73
CA ALA A 76 -5.31 -11.99 10.04
C ALA A 76 -4.05 -12.88 9.97
N LYS A 77 -3.87 -13.61 8.86
CA LYS A 77 -2.62 -14.32 8.56
C LYS A 77 -2.12 -13.76 7.23
N GLN A 78 -0.92 -13.17 7.24
CA GLN A 78 -0.34 -12.51 6.08
C GLN A 78 -0.52 -13.33 4.80
N PRO A 79 -1.24 -12.80 3.82
CA PRO A 79 -1.33 -13.40 2.51
C PRO A 79 -0.06 -13.05 1.76
N LEU A 80 0.98 -13.83 1.90
CA LEU A 80 2.17 -13.60 1.11
C LEU A 80 1.96 -14.17 -0.29
N ALA A 81 1.54 -13.32 -1.19
CA ALA A 81 1.70 -13.55 -2.60
C ALA A 81 3.18 -13.77 -2.97
N ILE A 82 4.10 -13.36 -2.08
CA ILE A 82 5.54 -13.30 -2.28
C ILE A 82 6.21 -14.35 -1.40
N ALA A 83 7.12 -15.13 -1.99
CA ALA A 83 7.87 -16.15 -1.26
C ALA A 83 8.76 -15.50 -0.17
N GLU A 84 8.89 -16.17 0.96
CA GLU A 84 9.69 -15.76 2.14
C GLU A 84 11.15 -15.39 1.82
N VAL A 85 11.64 -15.84 0.67
CA VAL A 85 13.03 -15.65 0.21
C VAL A 85 13.35 -14.21 -0.19
N MET A 86 12.35 -13.34 -0.37
CA MET A 86 12.59 -11.98 -0.89
C MET A 86 12.92 -10.93 0.17
N GLY A 87 12.80 -11.26 1.47
CA GLY A 87 13.24 -10.38 2.56
C GLY A 87 12.55 -9.01 2.56
N PHE A 88 11.21 -8.98 2.49
CA PHE A 88 10.47 -7.72 2.61
C PHE A 88 10.56 -7.18 4.03
N VAL A 89 10.33 -5.87 4.16
CA VAL A 89 10.34 -5.17 5.45
C VAL A 89 9.43 -5.88 6.45
N ASP A 90 8.24 -6.32 6.03
CA ASP A 90 7.27 -7.04 6.86
C ASP A 90 7.76 -8.43 7.33
N GLN A 91 8.88 -8.92 6.79
CA GLN A 91 9.51 -10.19 7.14
C GLN A 91 10.93 -10.01 7.67
N SER A 92 11.38 -8.77 7.79
CA SER A 92 12.71 -8.45 8.28
C SER A 92 12.82 -8.81 9.76
N VAL A 93 13.92 -9.45 10.13
CA VAL A 93 14.26 -9.74 11.54
C VAL A 93 14.50 -8.46 12.36
N PHE A 94 14.70 -7.33 11.70
CA PHE A 94 14.94 -6.03 12.32
C PHE A 94 13.65 -5.28 12.68
N PHE A 95 12.52 -5.69 12.11
CA PHE A 95 11.23 -5.05 12.35
C PHE A 95 10.24 -6.06 12.92
N ARG A 96 9.76 -5.81 14.11
CA ARG A 96 8.69 -6.60 14.72
C ARG A 96 7.35 -5.92 14.41
N ILE A 97 6.73 -6.33 13.31
CA ILE A 97 5.40 -5.85 12.94
C ILE A 97 4.36 -6.42 13.91
N GLN A 98 3.50 -5.53 14.40
CA GLN A 98 2.34 -5.90 15.19
C GLN A 98 1.12 -5.91 14.26
N PRO A 99 0.55 -7.07 13.93
CA PRO A 99 -0.56 -7.17 12.97
C PRO A 99 -1.85 -6.50 13.46
N ASP A 100 -1.97 -6.26 14.76
CA ASP A 100 -3.16 -5.67 15.38
C ASP A 100 -3.15 -4.12 15.38
N VAL A 101 -2.12 -3.51 14.77
CA VAL A 101 -1.97 -2.06 14.66
C VAL A 101 -1.95 -1.67 13.19
N LYS A 102 -2.52 -0.51 12.84
CA LYS A 102 -2.39 0.07 11.50
C LYS A 102 -0.93 0.36 11.18
N TYR A 103 -0.41 -0.21 10.10
CA TYR A 103 0.97 0.04 9.65
C TYR A 103 1.06 0.14 8.12
N PRO A 104 2.04 0.90 7.57
CA PRO A 104 2.21 1.04 6.13
C PRO A 104 2.78 -0.23 5.53
N THR A 105 2.11 -0.77 4.51
CA THR A 105 2.58 -1.92 3.73
C THR A 105 1.94 -1.93 2.35
N TRP A 106 2.68 -2.40 1.34
CA TRP A 106 2.13 -2.63 0.01
C TRP A 106 1.65 -4.08 -0.21
N LEU A 107 1.86 -4.93 0.79
CA LEU A 107 1.38 -6.31 0.79
C LEU A 107 -0.12 -6.31 1.10
N MET A 108 -0.93 -6.11 0.07
CA MET A 108 -2.38 -6.03 0.19
C MET A 108 -3.02 -7.40 0.10
N SER A 109 -4.16 -7.53 0.74
CA SER A 109 -4.95 -8.75 0.81
C SER A 109 -6.30 -8.61 0.11
N SER A 110 -6.72 -9.68 -0.55
CA SER A 110 -8.07 -9.82 -1.06
C SER A 110 -9.11 -10.14 0.02
N ALA A 111 -8.71 -10.46 1.26
CA ALA A 111 -9.67 -10.83 2.31
C ALA A 111 -10.68 -9.72 2.59
N VAL A 112 -10.17 -8.52 2.85
CA VAL A 112 -10.97 -7.30 3.00
C VAL A 112 -10.11 -6.08 2.73
N GLY A 113 -10.69 -5.04 2.16
CA GLY A 113 -10.00 -3.76 2.00
C GLY A 113 -10.85 -2.70 1.33
N SER A 114 -10.24 -1.54 1.16
CA SER A 114 -10.89 -0.37 0.57
C SER A 114 -9.92 0.46 -0.26
N VAL A 115 -10.47 1.11 -1.27
CA VAL A 115 -9.77 2.11 -2.09
C VAL A 115 -10.79 3.04 -2.75
N SER A 116 -10.44 4.30 -2.98
CA SER A 116 -11.34 5.19 -3.74
C SER A 116 -11.40 4.77 -5.22
N CYS A 117 -12.58 4.85 -5.82
CA CYS A 117 -12.76 4.59 -7.24
C CYS A 117 -11.92 5.55 -8.10
N LYS A 118 -11.75 6.77 -7.64
CA LYS A 118 -10.91 7.79 -8.30
C LYS A 118 -9.44 7.35 -8.38
N ALA A 119 -8.90 6.79 -7.30
CA ALA A 119 -7.55 6.21 -7.29
C ALA A 119 -7.43 5.01 -8.23
N LEU A 120 -8.43 4.10 -8.23
CA LEU A 120 -8.45 2.97 -9.17
C LEU A 120 -8.42 3.44 -10.64
N LEU A 121 -9.23 4.44 -10.99
CA LEU A 121 -9.29 4.97 -12.35
C LEU A 121 -8.00 5.66 -12.77
N HIS A 122 -7.33 6.35 -11.84
CA HIS A 122 -6.04 6.97 -12.10
C HIS A 122 -4.99 5.97 -12.60
N PHE A 123 -4.95 4.77 -12.01
CA PHE A 123 -3.99 3.72 -12.36
C PHE A 123 -4.47 2.75 -13.44
N LYS A 124 -5.72 2.84 -13.92
CA LYS A 124 -6.34 1.86 -14.83
C LYS A 124 -5.58 1.67 -16.13
N LYS A 125 -4.98 2.73 -16.70
CA LYS A 125 -4.26 2.66 -17.97
C LYS A 125 -2.91 1.93 -17.85
N ASP A 126 -2.30 1.96 -16.67
CA ASP A 126 -0.94 1.51 -16.43
C ASP A 126 -0.87 0.15 -15.73
N ILE A 127 -1.92 -0.20 -14.97
CA ILE A 127 -2.01 -1.44 -14.22
C ILE A 127 -3.07 -2.35 -14.85
N PRO A 128 -2.67 -3.51 -15.40
CA PRO A 128 -3.63 -4.45 -15.97
C PRO A 128 -4.48 -5.12 -14.88
N ALA A 129 -5.69 -5.53 -15.27
CA ALA A 129 -6.57 -6.33 -14.42
C ALA A 129 -6.05 -7.77 -14.31
N TYR A 130 -5.12 -8.01 -13.40
CA TYR A 130 -4.57 -9.35 -13.17
C TYR A 130 -5.66 -10.33 -12.71
N PRO A 131 -5.68 -11.58 -13.22
CA PRO A 131 -6.64 -12.58 -12.77
C PRO A 131 -6.52 -12.94 -11.28
N ASN A 132 -5.29 -12.92 -10.75
CA ASN A 132 -5.04 -13.07 -9.32
C ASN A 132 -5.26 -11.72 -8.62
N PHE A 133 -6.24 -11.68 -7.71
CA PHE A 133 -6.66 -10.43 -7.09
C PHE A 133 -5.63 -9.89 -6.09
N ASP A 134 -4.97 -10.76 -5.31
CA ASP A 134 -3.89 -10.33 -4.40
C ASP A 134 -2.71 -9.72 -5.18
N LEU A 135 -2.35 -10.34 -6.31
CA LEU A 135 -1.34 -9.79 -7.21
C LEU A 135 -1.72 -8.39 -7.69
N PHE A 136 -2.96 -8.22 -8.15
CA PHE A 136 -3.47 -6.93 -8.60
C PHE A 136 -3.37 -5.87 -7.50
N LEU A 137 -3.83 -6.21 -6.29
CA LEU A 137 -3.81 -5.30 -5.14
C LEU A 137 -2.38 -4.91 -4.73
N CYS A 138 -1.45 -5.88 -4.68
CA CYS A 138 -0.04 -5.61 -4.36
C CYS A 138 0.63 -4.72 -5.41
N VAL A 139 0.35 -4.95 -6.70
CA VAL A 139 0.88 -4.13 -7.79
C VAL A 139 0.32 -2.72 -7.74
N LEU A 140 -1.00 -2.58 -7.54
CA LEU A 140 -1.66 -1.29 -7.36
C LEU A 140 -1.09 -0.52 -6.17
N ALA A 141 -0.97 -1.18 -5.02
CA ALA A 141 -0.43 -0.60 -3.80
C ALA A 141 1.01 -0.12 -3.97
N LYS A 142 1.91 -0.99 -4.47
CA LYS A 142 3.33 -0.65 -4.65
C LYS A 142 3.53 0.49 -5.66
N THR A 143 2.77 0.49 -6.73
CA THR A 143 2.82 1.56 -7.74
C THR A 143 2.21 2.85 -7.18
N GLY A 144 1.07 2.74 -6.52
CA GLY A 144 0.34 3.86 -5.94
C GLY A 144 1.11 4.60 -4.84
N MET A 145 1.83 3.88 -3.98
CA MET A 145 2.70 4.47 -2.95
C MET A 145 3.73 5.44 -3.53
N LEU A 146 4.27 5.13 -4.71
CA LEU A 146 5.22 6.01 -5.40
C LEU A 146 4.56 7.24 -6.02
N LYS A 147 3.23 7.31 -5.99
CA LYS A 147 2.40 8.31 -6.66
C LYS A 147 1.41 9.01 -5.72
N GLY A 148 1.65 8.94 -4.42
CA GLY A 148 0.87 9.66 -3.42
C GLY A 148 -0.27 8.86 -2.78
N LEU A 149 -0.50 7.59 -3.19
CA LEU A 149 -1.47 6.73 -2.50
C LEU A 149 -0.88 6.24 -1.16
N ARG A 150 -1.55 6.50 -0.07
CA ARG A 150 -1.17 6.01 1.26
C ARG A 150 -1.75 4.61 1.48
N VAL A 151 -0.89 3.63 1.71
CA VAL A 151 -1.27 2.21 1.73
C VAL A 151 -0.97 1.59 3.07
N TYR A 152 -1.99 0.98 3.72
CA TYR A 152 -1.86 0.45 5.07
C TYR A 152 -2.54 -0.91 5.23
N SER A 153 -1.98 -1.72 6.13
CA SER A 153 -2.71 -2.80 6.79
C SER A 153 -3.57 -2.19 7.91
N GLU A 154 -4.88 -2.48 7.92
CA GLU A 154 -5.83 -1.87 8.85
C GLU A 154 -6.70 -2.95 9.50
N PRO A 155 -6.36 -3.40 10.73
CA PRO A 155 -7.08 -4.50 11.40
C PRO A 155 -8.53 -4.17 11.77
N ARG A 156 -8.89 -2.89 11.91
CA ARG A 156 -10.26 -2.46 12.24
C ARG A 156 -11.28 -2.69 11.12
N LEU A 157 -10.84 -3.09 9.93
CA LEU A 157 -11.75 -3.51 8.85
C LEU A 157 -12.60 -4.73 9.22
N ILE A 158 -12.14 -5.54 10.19
CA ILE A 158 -12.88 -6.67 10.74
C ILE A 158 -13.02 -6.52 12.27
N ARG A 159 -14.08 -7.15 12.83
CA ARG A 159 -14.38 -7.06 14.27
C ARG A 159 -13.47 -7.92 15.12
N ASN A 160 -13.18 -9.14 14.66
CA ASN A 160 -12.36 -10.11 15.38
C ASN A 160 -11.28 -10.71 14.48
N SER A 161 -10.03 -10.31 14.70
CA SER A 161 -8.88 -10.74 13.89
C SER A 161 -8.51 -12.21 14.10
N ALA A 162 -8.85 -12.81 15.25
CA ALA A 162 -8.45 -14.17 15.60
C ALA A 162 -9.26 -15.25 14.86
N GLU A 163 -10.50 -14.98 14.48
CA GLU A 163 -11.42 -15.98 13.91
C GLU A 163 -11.30 -16.15 12.38
N ASN A 164 -10.70 -15.21 11.66
CA ASN A 164 -10.75 -15.17 10.20
C ASN A 164 -9.39 -15.30 9.54
N ALA A 165 -8.86 -16.50 9.55
CA ALA A 165 -7.73 -16.82 8.71
C ALA A 165 -8.20 -17.32 7.33
N VAL A 166 -8.47 -16.42 6.39
CA VAL A 166 -8.55 -16.82 4.98
C VAL A 166 -7.19 -17.41 4.61
N SER A 167 -7.17 -18.70 4.31
CA SER A 167 -5.93 -19.39 3.95
C SER A 167 -5.57 -19.07 2.51
N PHE A 168 -4.62 -18.18 2.32
CA PHE A 168 -4.08 -17.91 0.98
C PHE A 168 -2.99 -18.93 0.64
N THR A 169 -3.15 -19.62 -0.46
CA THR A 169 -2.12 -20.52 -0.98
C THR A 169 -0.98 -19.70 -1.57
N LYS A 170 0.22 -19.87 -1.01
CA LYS A 170 1.45 -19.30 -1.57
C LYS A 170 1.62 -19.80 -3.00
N ASN A 171 1.49 -18.89 -3.98
CA ASN A 171 1.62 -19.23 -5.38
C ASN A 171 2.93 -18.66 -5.95
N LEU A 172 3.85 -19.55 -6.27
CA LEU A 172 5.14 -19.17 -6.84
C LEU A 172 5.01 -18.41 -8.17
N ASN A 173 3.95 -18.67 -8.97
CA ASN A 173 3.68 -17.90 -10.19
C ASN A 173 3.44 -16.43 -9.88
N THR A 174 2.66 -16.16 -8.83
CA THR A 174 2.39 -14.80 -8.38
C THR A 174 3.68 -14.07 -8.01
N THR A 175 4.60 -14.75 -7.30
CA THR A 175 5.92 -14.18 -6.94
C THR A 175 6.72 -13.77 -8.17
N TYR A 176 6.86 -14.66 -9.15
CA TYR A 176 7.58 -14.32 -10.40
C TYR A 176 6.93 -13.15 -11.13
N THR A 177 5.59 -13.11 -11.17
CA THR A 177 4.86 -12.03 -11.83
C THR A 177 5.08 -10.69 -11.12
N ILE A 178 5.04 -10.65 -9.78
CA ILE A 178 5.31 -9.44 -9.00
C ILE A 178 6.72 -8.93 -9.26
N ILE A 179 7.72 -9.81 -9.19
CA ILE A 179 9.11 -9.44 -9.43
C ILE A 179 9.28 -8.87 -10.85
N ALA A 180 8.73 -9.56 -11.86
CA ALA A 180 8.81 -9.11 -13.23
C ALA A 180 8.13 -7.74 -13.43
N ALA A 181 6.91 -7.58 -12.94
CA ALA A 181 6.10 -6.38 -13.13
C ALA A 181 6.66 -5.16 -12.39
N LEU A 182 7.15 -5.34 -11.16
CA LEU A 182 7.58 -4.23 -10.31
C LEU A 182 9.09 -3.98 -10.32
N MET A 183 9.90 -5.03 -10.36
CA MET A 183 11.36 -4.95 -10.19
C MET A 183 12.13 -5.20 -11.49
N GLY A 184 11.61 -6.05 -12.37
CA GLY A 184 12.16 -6.35 -13.69
C GLY A 184 13.16 -7.50 -13.74
N ALA A 185 13.76 -7.71 -14.93
CA ALA A 185 14.52 -8.90 -15.30
C ALA A 185 15.74 -9.19 -14.40
N LYS A 186 16.47 -8.17 -13.98
CA LYS A 186 17.65 -8.35 -13.11
C LYS A 186 17.28 -9.01 -11.78
N TRP A 187 16.15 -8.61 -11.22
CA TRP A 187 15.65 -9.17 -9.96
C TRP A 187 15.09 -10.58 -10.12
N LEU A 188 14.53 -10.91 -11.29
CA LEU A 188 14.13 -12.28 -11.60
C LEU A 188 15.33 -13.22 -11.60
N LEU A 189 16.44 -12.83 -12.23
CA LEU A 189 17.67 -13.62 -12.25
C LEU A 189 18.25 -13.79 -10.84
N LEU A 190 18.29 -12.71 -10.05
CA LEU A 190 18.77 -12.76 -8.68
C LEU A 190 17.88 -13.67 -7.80
N PHE A 191 16.58 -13.59 -7.97
CA PHE A 191 15.62 -14.44 -7.26
C PHE A 191 15.82 -15.93 -7.60
N GLU A 192 16.01 -16.26 -8.89
CA GLU A 192 16.24 -17.64 -9.29
C GLU A 192 17.60 -18.17 -8.81
N LEU A 193 18.64 -17.34 -8.86
CA LEU A 193 19.94 -17.66 -8.30
C LEU A 193 19.86 -17.95 -6.80
N GLN A 194 19.14 -17.11 -6.05
CA GLN A 194 18.93 -17.30 -4.62
C GLN A 194 18.17 -18.59 -4.33
N ARG A 195 17.14 -18.91 -5.12
CA ARG A 195 16.41 -20.18 -4.99
C ARG A 195 17.31 -21.39 -5.27
N LEU A 196 18.17 -21.30 -6.28
CA LEU A 196 19.13 -22.36 -6.60
C LEU A 196 20.11 -22.58 -5.45
N LEU A 197 20.68 -21.51 -4.90
CA LEU A 197 21.70 -21.59 -3.85
C LEU A 197 21.13 -22.07 -2.51
N TYR A 198 20.00 -21.54 -2.08
CA TYR A 198 19.45 -21.79 -0.74
C TYR A 198 18.38 -22.87 -0.69
N GLN A 199 17.55 -22.99 -1.72
CA GLN A 199 16.49 -23.99 -1.75
C GLN A 199 16.80 -25.20 -2.60
N LYS A 200 17.90 -25.19 -3.37
CA LYS A 200 18.29 -26.22 -4.35
C LYS A 200 17.16 -26.52 -5.34
N LYS A 201 16.32 -25.53 -5.65
CA LYS A 201 15.18 -25.62 -6.57
C LYS A 201 15.35 -24.58 -7.67
N GLN A 202 15.02 -24.95 -8.89
CA GLN A 202 15.02 -24.06 -10.04
C GLN A 202 13.77 -24.25 -10.88
N ASN A 203 13.33 -23.21 -11.58
CA ASN A 203 12.21 -23.27 -12.50
C ASN A 203 12.46 -22.42 -13.75
N ILE A 204 13.36 -22.91 -14.62
CA ILE A 204 13.82 -22.20 -15.81
C ILE A 204 12.65 -21.84 -16.74
N LEU A 205 11.70 -22.76 -16.93
CA LEU A 205 10.54 -22.50 -17.80
C LEU A 205 9.69 -21.33 -17.29
N ARG A 206 9.54 -21.21 -15.96
CA ARG A 206 8.78 -20.13 -15.34
C ARG A 206 9.57 -18.82 -15.43
N LEU A 207 10.87 -18.87 -15.21
CA LEU A 207 11.75 -17.73 -15.38
C LEU A 207 11.63 -17.16 -16.81
N LEU A 208 11.74 -18.02 -17.83
CA LEU A 208 11.64 -17.62 -19.24
C LEU A 208 10.26 -16.99 -19.57
N LYS A 209 9.17 -17.60 -19.08
CA LYS A 209 7.83 -17.01 -19.24
C LYS A 209 7.69 -15.64 -18.55
N SER A 210 8.37 -15.45 -17.43
CA SER A 210 8.31 -14.20 -16.66
C SER A 210 9.04 -13.05 -17.31
N PHE A 211 10.02 -13.30 -18.18
CA PHE A 211 10.66 -12.26 -19.00
C PHE A 211 9.71 -11.60 -20.01
N GLN A 212 8.62 -12.27 -20.37
CA GLN A 212 7.59 -11.71 -21.26
C GLN A 212 6.64 -10.72 -20.53
N ILE A 213 6.69 -10.69 -19.20
CA ILE A 213 5.83 -9.79 -18.42
C ILE A 213 6.38 -8.37 -18.53
N ARG A 214 5.54 -7.46 -19.01
CA ARG A 214 5.91 -6.05 -19.14
C ARG A 214 6.10 -5.42 -17.76
N ARG A 215 7.26 -4.81 -17.55
CA ARG A 215 7.52 -4.02 -16.34
C ARG A 215 6.66 -2.76 -16.35
N ILE A 216 6.06 -2.45 -15.21
CA ILE A 216 5.31 -1.22 -14.99
C ILE A 216 6.31 -0.07 -14.87
N ASN A 217 6.16 0.92 -15.75
CA ASN A 217 6.98 2.14 -15.68
C ASN A 217 6.32 3.14 -14.74
N SER A 218 6.55 3.01 -13.46
CA SER A 218 5.99 3.91 -12.45
C SER A 218 6.42 5.37 -12.64
N ALA A 219 7.56 5.64 -13.28
CA ALA A 219 8.00 7.00 -13.55
C ALA A 219 7.10 7.74 -14.57
N ALA A 220 6.47 7.00 -15.48
CA ALA A 220 5.57 7.58 -16.48
C ALA A 220 4.15 7.85 -15.96
N ILE A 221 3.79 7.29 -14.79
CA ILE A 221 2.47 7.48 -14.18
C ILE A 221 2.47 8.84 -13.47
N PRO A 222 1.49 9.72 -13.72
CA PRO A 222 1.39 10.98 -13.01
C PRO A 222 1.13 10.76 -11.51
N GLU A 223 1.43 11.75 -10.70
CA GLU A 223 1.11 11.72 -9.27
C GLU A 223 -0.40 11.87 -9.05
N LEU A 224 -0.89 11.22 -8.01
CA LEU A 224 -2.27 11.38 -7.55
C LEU A 224 -2.38 12.81 -6.97
N THR A 225 -3.06 13.69 -7.67
CA THR A 225 -3.28 15.06 -7.18
C THR A 225 -4.28 15.05 -6.03
N ILE A 226 -3.87 15.62 -4.91
CA ILE A 226 -4.76 15.93 -3.80
C ILE A 226 -5.57 17.15 -4.21
N ASP A 227 -6.88 17.11 -3.98
CA ASP A 227 -7.67 18.31 -4.03
C ASP A 227 -7.26 19.21 -2.86
N THR A 228 -6.61 20.34 -3.17
CA THR A 228 -6.03 21.23 -2.15
C THR A 228 -7.08 21.87 -1.23
N SER A 229 -8.35 21.82 -1.62
CA SER A 229 -9.46 22.29 -0.76
C SER A 229 -9.56 21.51 0.56
N GLU A 230 -9.22 20.21 0.59
CA GLU A 230 -9.17 19.43 1.84
C GLU A 230 -7.96 19.81 2.73
N LEU A 231 -6.90 20.40 2.14
CA LEU A 231 -5.71 20.83 2.91
C LEU A 231 -5.96 22.13 3.69
N ASP A 232 -6.85 22.99 3.22
CA ASP A 232 -7.12 24.26 3.91
C ASP A 232 -7.94 24.07 5.19
N GLU A 233 -8.79 23.03 5.26
CA GLU A 233 -9.46 22.64 6.52
C GLU A 233 -8.46 22.00 7.50
N VAL A 234 -7.54 21.17 7.00
CA VAL A 234 -6.53 20.49 7.84
C VAL A 234 -5.46 21.45 8.35
N LYS A 235 -5.13 22.53 7.63
CA LYS A 235 -4.18 23.55 8.07
C LYS A 235 -4.51 24.17 9.42
N ASN A 236 -5.80 24.31 9.74
CA ASN A 236 -6.25 24.98 10.96
C ASN A 236 -6.19 24.07 12.20
N GLU A 237 -5.98 22.76 12.04
CA GLU A 237 -6.03 21.78 13.13
C GLU A 237 -4.69 21.03 13.37
N LEU A 238 -3.73 21.10 12.43
CA LEU A 238 -2.46 20.39 12.57
C LEU A 238 -1.42 21.21 13.34
N ASN A 239 -1.27 20.86 14.60
CA ASN A 239 -0.14 21.27 15.43
C ASN A 239 0.91 20.16 15.44
N PHE A 240 2.11 20.43 14.96
CA PHE A 240 3.22 19.48 14.98
C PHE A 240 4.55 20.16 15.27
N ASP A 241 5.44 19.43 15.92
CA ASP A 241 6.80 19.83 16.17
C ASP A 241 7.75 18.98 15.33
N VAL A 242 8.90 19.55 14.97
CA VAL A 242 9.94 18.86 14.22
C VAL A 242 11.17 18.67 15.09
N VAL A 243 11.67 17.44 15.17
CA VAL A 243 12.92 17.14 15.90
C VAL A 243 14.01 16.79 14.89
N ILE A 244 15.11 17.55 14.91
CA ILE A 244 16.23 17.36 13.97
C ILE A 244 17.50 16.99 14.76
N PRO A 245 17.95 15.74 14.69
CA PRO A 245 19.28 15.39 15.18
C PRO A 245 20.33 15.91 14.20
N THR A 246 21.32 16.61 14.73
CA THR A 246 22.43 17.18 13.92
C THR A 246 23.78 16.80 14.48
N LEU A 247 24.77 16.67 13.60
CA LEU A 247 26.17 16.39 13.91
C LEU A 247 27.05 17.21 12.97
N GLY A 248 27.48 18.41 13.41
CA GLY A 248 28.46 19.24 12.72
C GLY A 248 28.13 19.67 11.27
N ARG A 249 26.87 19.57 10.82
CA ARG A 249 26.43 19.85 9.44
C ARG A 249 25.75 21.23 9.34
N LYS A 250 26.40 22.29 9.74
CA LYS A 250 25.85 23.67 9.81
C LYS A 250 25.09 24.09 8.55
N GLN A 251 25.72 23.93 7.39
CA GLN A 251 25.13 24.38 6.12
C GLN A 251 23.85 23.58 5.72
N ALA A 252 23.88 22.26 5.90
CA ALA A 252 22.72 21.42 5.63
C ALA A 252 21.57 21.69 6.62
N LEU A 253 21.89 21.92 7.90
CA LEU A 253 20.92 22.28 8.92
C LEU A 253 20.24 23.60 8.58
N LYS A 254 21.02 24.65 8.25
CA LYS A 254 20.45 25.94 7.85
C LYS A 254 19.51 25.80 6.66
N GLN A 255 19.92 25.09 5.62
CA GLN A 255 19.06 24.84 4.46
C GLN A 255 17.77 24.10 4.84
N THR A 256 17.86 23.09 5.73
CA THR A 256 16.67 22.36 6.22
C THR A 256 15.72 23.28 6.99
N LEU A 257 16.24 24.21 7.81
CA LEU A 257 15.42 25.18 8.54
C LEU A 257 14.76 26.19 7.59
N ASP A 258 15.50 26.68 6.58
CA ASP A 258 14.95 27.54 5.54
C ASP A 258 13.85 26.85 4.75
N ASP A 259 14.05 25.56 4.39
CA ASP A 259 13.06 24.74 3.70
C ASP A 259 11.80 24.52 4.56
N LEU A 260 11.95 24.26 5.86
CA LEU A 260 10.83 24.10 6.80
C LEU A 260 10.04 25.40 6.97
N SER A 261 10.72 26.54 7.04
CA SER A 261 10.06 27.85 7.18
C SER A 261 9.27 28.27 5.93
N SER A 262 9.64 27.73 4.77
CA SER A 262 8.99 28.00 3.48
C SER A 262 7.83 27.04 3.16
N GLN A 263 7.56 26.04 4.00
CA GLN A 263 6.49 25.08 3.78
C GLN A 263 5.10 25.69 3.99
N ILE A 264 4.12 25.11 3.32
CA ILE A 264 2.70 25.49 3.45
C ILE A 264 2.19 25.29 4.89
N LEU A 265 2.67 24.23 5.57
CA LEU A 265 2.42 23.93 6.98
C LEU A 265 3.74 24.11 7.74
N VAL A 266 3.81 25.14 8.56
CA VAL A 266 4.99 25.44 9.36
C VAL A 266 4.86 24.74 10.73
N PRO A 267 5.91 24.06 11.23
CA PRO A 267 5.88 23.45 12.56
C PRO A 267 5.72 24.53 13.65
N GLN A 268 5.10 24.17 14.78
CA GLN A 268 5.00 25.08 15.94
C GLN A 268 6.35 25.29 16.62
N CYS A 269 7.13 24.22 16.71
CA CYS A 269 8.45 24.24 17.31
C CYS A 269 9.41 23.36 16.51
N VAL A 270 10.67 23.80 16.37
CA VAL A 270 11.74 22.96 15.84
C VAL A 270 12.75 22.72 16.96
N ILE A 271 12.89 21.46 17.36
CA ILE A 271 13.80 21.02 18.41
C ILE A 271 15.07 20.47 17.76
N LEU A 272 16.18 21.12 17.98
CA LEU A 272 17.49 20.67 17.49
C LEU A 272 18.20 19.85 18.58
N ILE A 273 18.57 18.63 18.23
CA ILE A 273 19.34 17.73 19.10
C ILE A 273 20.76 17.66 18.54
N GLU A 274 21.67 18.39 19.12
CA GLU A 274 23.09 18.36 18.76
C GLU A 274 23.71 17.06 19.30
N GLN A 275 24.28 16.27 18.41
CA GLN A 275 25.09 15.11 18.77
C GLN A 275 26.56 15.55 18.79
N ASN A 276 27.12 15.73 19.98
CA ASN A 276 28.52 16.06 20.10
C ASN A 276 29.32 14.83 20.56
N PRO A 277 30.41 14.45 19.88
CA PRO A 277 31.22 13.31 20.27
C PRO A 277 31.91 13.51 21.62
N GLU A 278 32.11 14.75 22.06
CA GLU A 278 32.71 15.10 23.36
C GLU A 278 31.64 15.59 24.33
N VAL A 279 31.52 14.95 25.49
CA VAL A 279 30.47 15.21 26.49
C VAL A 279 30.44 16.66 27.01
N ASN A 280 31.53 17.39 26.91
CA ASN A 280 31.65 18.77 27.38
C ASN A 280 31.97 19.76 26.25
N ALA A 281 31.77 19.41 25.02
CA ALA A 281 32.00 20.32 23.91
C ALA A 281 30.97 21.47 23.93
N VAL A 282 31.40 22.62 23.55
CA VAL A 282 30.55 23.82 23.40
C VAL A 282 29.62 23.59 22.21
N SER A 283 28.36 24.01 22.34
CA SER A 283 27.39 23.93 21.24
C SER A 283 27.91 24.62 19.98
N GLU A 284 27.74 24.00 18.85
CA GLU A 284 28.02 24.56 17.54
C GLU A 284 26.82 25.28 16.92
N LEU A 285 25.70 25.43 17.65
CA LEU A 285 24.42 25.94 17.13
C LEU A 285 24.23 27.46 17.35
N ASP A 286 25.20 28.17 17.98
CA ASP A 286 25.13 29.61 18.31
C ASP A 286 24.89 30.53 17.09
N TYR A 287 25.09 30.01 15.87
CA TYR A 287 24.82 30.75 14.62
C TYR A 287 23.33 30.79 14.23
N LEU A 288 22.46 30.14 15.00
CA LEU A 288 21.02 30.09 14.78
C LEU A 288 20.23 31.12 15.60
N GLU A 289 20.91 31.92 16.44
CA GLU A 289 20.33 33.02 17.19
C GLU A 289 19.97 34.24 16.32
#